data_9efe65a17cd4c67af93900962ce24a71
#
_entry.id   9efe65a17cd4c67af93900962ce24a71
#
_cell.length_a   1.000
_cell.length_b   1.000
_cell.length_c   1.000
_cell.angle_alpha   90.00
_cell.angle_beta   90.00
_cell.angle_gamma   90.00
#
_symmetry.space_group_name_H-M   'P 1'
#
loop_
_entity.id
_entity.type
_entity.pdbx_description
1 polymer ?
#
loop_
_entity_poly.entity_id
_entity_poly.type
_entity_poly.pdbx_seq_one_letter_code
_entity_poly.pdbx_strand_id
1 'polypeptide(L)'
;MSLVVNQIVGNSYSCENFNETKQDPIEILPDELVLEVFSHLNLATLGTICCVNKAWKRLANEPILWKIAIYREIAFGNDKWAQCFGPDVVKDEDNSEEFSSLPSDDFIADCKKFKSIFPERNAKDSLMLVRLSKTLNGGLTLKSLGELAKNYFSASDTGYEFICAPIIQEQGDKSINKSQWVLMTKDVLPGSRNKSYGEQQKIVADLAEKSLISYEVPETLESATCILSQYFGSNIRLFSDSPRTYTRCKDKVQGYQVVVGGFAPAGLCVIYRNYDRDNIGVAALRKF
;
A
#
# COMPACT_ATOMS: atom_id res chain seq x y z
N MET A 1 -3.65 -13.70 16.10
CA MET A 1 -2.80 -13.19 15.03
C MET A 1 -2.42 -14.26 13.99
N SER A 2 -1.89 -15.44 14.38
CA SER A 2 -1.39 -16.45 13.43
C SER A 2 -2.40 -16.90 12.34
N LEU A 3 -3.66 -17.16 12.70
CA LEU A 3 -4.73 -17.52 11.74
C LEU A 3 -5.02 -16.40 10.70
N VAL A 4 -4.80 -15.17 11.08
CA VAL A 4 -5.09 -13.99 10.25
C VAL A 4 -4.02 -13.76 9.20
N VAL A 5 -2.77 -13.97 9.56
CA VAL A 5 -1.66 -13.80 8.62
C VAL A 5 -1.66 -14.92 7.59
N ASN A 6 -2.06 -16.14 7.96
CA ASN A 6 -2.29 -17.21 7.00
C ASN A 6 -3.38 -16.84 5.97
N GLN A 7 -4.39 -16.07 6.37
CA GLN A 7 -5.39 -15.51 5.45
C GLN A 7 -4.86 -14.36 4.60
N ILE A 8 -3.92 -13.56 5.12
CA ILE A 8 -3.27 -12.46 4.38
C ILE A 8 -2.25 -13.01 3.37
N VAL A 9 -1.52 -14.07 3.74
CA VAL A 9 -0.42 -14.64 2.93
C VAL A 9 -0.88 -15.78 2.03
N GLY A 10 -2.13 -16.27 2.17
CA GLY A 10 -2.72 -17.28 1.27
C GLY A 10 -2.33 -18.73 1.55
N ASN A 11 -1.62 -19.01 2.66
CA ASN A 11 -1.25 -20.37 3.04
C ASN A 11 -2.12 -20.87 4.19
N SER A 12 -2.85 -21.97 3.98
CA SER A 12 -3.54 -22.70 5.03
C SER A 12 -2.61 -23.81 5.57
N TYR A 13 -2.03 -23.61 6.76
CA TYR A 13 -1.32 -24.66 7.47
C TYR A 13 -2.25 -25.26 8.52
N SER A 14 -2.50 -26.57 8.46
CA SER A 14 -3.16 -27.33 9.52
C SER A 14 -2.12 -27.71 10.57
N CYS A 15 -2.33 -27.31 11.81
CA CYS A 15 -1.51 -27.75 12.94
C CYS A 15 -1.93 -29.17 13.34
N GLU A 16 -1.19 -30.19 12.90
CA GLU A 16 -1.32 -31.56 13.42
C GLU A 16 -0.45 -31.74 14.67
N ASN A 17 -0.94 -32.53 15.63
CA ASN A 17 -0.34 -32.73 16.95
C ASN A 17 1.06 -33.32 16.86
N PHE A 18 2.07 -32.59 17.35
CA PHE A 18 3.43 -33.12 17.55
C PHE A 18 3.59 -33.70 18.97
N ASN A 19 4.10 -34.92 19.05
CA ASN A 19 4.43 -35.61 20.31
C ASN A 19 5.65 -34.97 21.00
N GLU A 20 5.47 -34.64 22.27
CA GLU A 20 6.48 -34.10 23.19
C GLU A 20 7.51 -35.16 23.59
N THR A 21 8.75 -35.15 23.07
CA THR A 21 9.87 -35.87 23.73
C THR A 21 11.30 -35.44 23.37
N LYS A 22 11.53 -34.28 22.77
CA LYS A 22 12.89 -33.71 22.68
C LYS A 22 12.87 -32.27 23.15
N GLN A 23 13.73 -31.95 24.11
CA GLN A 23 13.95 -30.57 24.56
C GLN A 23 14.38 -29.72 23.32
N ASP A 24 13.57 -28.74 22.99
CA ASP A 24 13.82 -27.88 21.84
C ASP A 24 15.06 -27.03 22.10
N PRO A 25 16.08 -27.01 21.23
CA PRO A 25 17.27 -26.17 21.42
C PRO A 25 16.96 -24.72 21.70
N ILE A 26 15.82 -24.20 21.23
CA ILE A 26 15.39 -22.81 21.45
C ILE A 26 14.82 -22.59 22.86
N GLU A 27 14.32 -23.63 23.56
CA GLU A 27 13.91 -23.51 24.95
C GLU A 27 15.08 -23.22 25.91
N ILE A 28 16.32 -23.35 25.43
CA ILE A 28 17.55 -23.04 26.18
C ILE A 28 17.96 -21.59 26.02
N LEU A 29 17.47 -20.91 24.97
CA LEU A 29 17.80 -19.51 24.69
C LEU A 29 16.91 -18.58 25.51
N PRO A 30 17.45 -17.46 26.02
CA PRO A 30 16.63 -16.37 26.56
C PRO A 30 15.60 -15.87 25.52
N ASP A 31 14.40 -15.51 25.99
CA ASP A 31 13.33 -15.01 25.14
C ASP A 31 13.76 -13.85 24.23
N GLU A 32 14.64 -12.97 24.73
CA GLU A 32 15.16 -11.81 24.00
C GLU A 32 15.96 -12.23 22.77
N LEU A 33 16.78 -13.28 22.87
CA LEU A 33 17.54 -13.78 21.72
C LEU A 33 16.64 -14.49 20.71
N VAL A 34 15.61 -15.20 21.18
CA VAL A 34 14.61 -15.82 20.29
C VAL A 34 13.82 -14.74 19.54
N LEU A 35 13.41 -13.67 20.22
CA LEU A 35 12.72 -12.54 19.61
C LEU A 35 13.60 -11.84 18.57
N GLU A 36 14.89 -11.67 18.85
CA GLU A 36 15.84 -11.11 17.88
C GLU A 36 15.92 -11.98 16.62
N VAL A 37 16.06 -13.31 16.76
CA VAL A 37 16.04 -14.24 15.63
C VAL A 37 14.71 -14.14 14.87
N PHE A 38 13.58 -14.13 15.58
CA PHE A 38 12.26 -14.03 14.95
C PHE A 38 12.02 -12.69 14.26
N SER A 39 12.68 -11.63 14.70
CA SER A 39 12.60 -10.31 14.06
C SER A 39 13.11 -10.31 12.61
N HIS A 40 13.98 -11.26 12.26
CA HIS A 40 14.49 -11.42 10.89
C HIS A 40 13.61 -12.28 9.98
N LEU A 41 12.57 -12.91 10.52
CA LEU A 41 11.68 -13.78 9.76
C LEU A 41 10.64 -13.01 8.97
N ASN A 42 10.20 -13.61 7.86
CA ASN A 42 9.11 -13.07 7.06
C ASN A 42 7.74 -13.44 7.63
N LEU A 43 6.68 -12.77 7.15
CA LEU A 43 5.31 -12.98 7.62
C LEU A 43 4.85 -14.44 7.52
N ALA A 44 5.18 -15.12 6.42
CA ALA A 44 4.81 -16.53 6.22
C ALA A 44 5.49 -17.44 7.24
N THR A 45 6.79 -17.23 7.47
CA THR A 45 7.57 -18.00 8.44
C THR A 45 7.12 -17.74 9.88
N LEU A 46 6.82 -16.47 10.24
CA LEU A 46 6.23 -16.14 11.54
C LEU A 46 4.90 -16.88 11.75
N GLY A 47 4.05 -16.94 10.72
CA GLY A 47 2.81 -17.71 10.74
C GLY A 47 3.04 -19.19 10.99
N THR A 48 4.04 -19.79 10.34
CA THR A 48 4.41 -21.19 10.50
C THR A 48 4.93 -21.47 11.90
N ILE A 49 5.81 -20.62 12.43
CA ILE A 49 6.38 -20.74 13.78
C ILE A 49 5.31 -20.74 14.85
N CYS A 50 4.23 -20.00 14.70
CA CYS A 50 3.09 -20.04 15.60
C CYS A 50 2.45 -21.44 15.73
N CYS A 51 2.75 -22.36 14.82
CA CYS A 51 2.22 -23.72 14.80
C CYS A 51 3.20 -24.77 15.33
N VAL A 52 4.45 -24.42 15.67
CA VAL A 52 5.49 -25.39 16.08
C VAL A 52 5.22 -25.94 17.48
N ASN A 53 5.20 -25.09 18.50
CA ASN A 53 4.87 -25.45 19.89
C ASN A 53 4.30 -24.23 20.64
N LYS A 54 3.93 -24.42 21.93
CA LYS A 54 3.33 -23.35 22.75
C LYS A 54 4.28 -22.19 23.04
N ALA A 55 5.57 -22.48 23.31
CA ALA A 55 6.58 -21.47 23.60
C ALA A 55 6.84 -20.59 22.37
N TRP A 56 7.08 -21.22 21.23
CA TRP A 56 7.26 -20.51 19.95
C TRP A 56 6.03 -19.70 19.57
N LYS A 57 4.84 -20.25 19.76
CA LYS A 57 3.59 -19.52 19.51
C LYS A 57 3.48 -18.26 20.37
N ARG A 58 3.88 -18.34 21.65
CA ARG A 58 3.88 -17.20 22.56
C ARG A 58 4.79 -16.10 22.03
N LEU A 59 6.05 -16.42 21.75
CA LEU A 59 7.05 -15.48 21.27
C LEU A 59 6.72 -14.95 19.87
N ALA A 60 6.34 -15.82 18.93
CA ALA A 60 5.99 -15.41 17.58
C ALA A 60 4.71 -14.55 17.50
N ASN A 61 3.88 -14.51 18.54
CA ASN A 61 2.72 -13.63 18.62
C ASN A 61 3.03 -12.23 19.18
N GLU A 62 4.30 -11.96 19.55
CA GLU A 62 4.67 -10.63 20.01
C GLU A 62 4.36 -9.57 18.93
N PRO A 63 3.59 -8.52 19.26
CA PRO A 63 3.13 -7.52 18.27
C PRO A 63 4.28 -6.87 17.50
N ILE A 64 5.42 -6.68 18.13
CA ILE A 64 6.59 -6.04 17.52
C ILE A 64 7.12 -6.85 16.32
N LEU A 65 7.11 -8.18 16.37
CA LEU A 65 7.57 -9.03 15.28
C LEU A 65 6.71 -8.85 14.02
N TRP A 66 5.39 -8.81 14.21
CA TRP A 66 4.44 -8.59 13.13
C TRP A 66 4.58 -7.18 12.53
N LYS A 67 4.80 -6.20 13.39
CA LYS A 67 5.05 -4.81 12.96
C LYS A 67 6.30 -4.72 12.09
N ILE A 68 7.41 -5.34 12.50
CA ILE A 68 8.66 -5.39 11.74
C ILE A 68 8.45 -6.10 10.40
N ALA A 69 7.80 -7.26 10.39
CA ALA A 69 7.57 -8.04 9.17
C ALA A 69 6.64 -7.31 8.18
N ILE A 70 5.57 -6.66 8.66
CA ILE A 70 4.69 -5.81 7.84
C ILE A 70 5.47 -4.64 7.24
N TYR A 71 6.28 -3.96 8.04
CA TYR A 71 7.10 -2.84 7.58
C TYR A 71 8.04 -3.26 6.45
N ARG A 72 8.75 -4.36 6.63
CA ARG A 72 9.73 -4.85 5.65
C ARG A 72 9.10 -5.37 4.36
N GLU A 73 8.01 -6.13 4.45
CA GLU A 73 7.50 -6.87 3.29
C GLU A 73 6.37 -6.16 2.55
N ILE A 74 5.46 -5.51 3.28
CA ILE A 74 4.22 -4.97 2.72
C ILE A 74 4.28 -3.47 2.59
N ALA A 75 4.71 -2.78 3.66
CA ALA A 75 4.73 -1.32 3.66
C ALA A 75 5.78 -0.77 2.69
N PHE A 76 5.44 0.29 1.98
CA PHE A 76 6.39 1.10 1.23
C PHE A 76 6.67 2.37 2.03
N GLY A 77 7.70 2.30 2.86
CA GLY A 77 8.13 3.36 3.76
C GLY A 77 9.33 4.16 3.26
N ASN A 78 9.88 5.01 4.13
CA ASN A 78 11.02 5.87 3.81
C ASN A 78 12.29 5.07 3.49
N ASP A 79 12.46 3.90 4.11
CA ASP A 79 13.56 2.99 3.82
C ASP A 79 13.53 2.48 2.37
N LYS A 80 12.34 2.18 1.85
CA LYS A 80 12.17 1.78 0.44
C LYS A 80 12.35 2.95 -0.51
N TRP A 81 11.89 4.15 -0.12
CA TRP A 81 12.21 5.36 -0.87
C TRP A 81 13.73 5.59 -0.95
N ALA A 82 14.43 5.48 0.19
CA ALA A 82 15.88 5.62 0.25
C ALA A 82 16.62 4.53 -0.54
N GLN A 83 16.12 3.30 -0.53
CA GLN A 83 16.66 2.20 -1.34
C GLN A 83 16.54 2.48 -2.85
N CYS A 84 15.43 3.08 -3.29
CA CYS A 84 15.18 3.37 -4.71
C CYS A 84 15.92 4.62 -5.22
N PHE A 85 16.08 5.65 -4.36
CA PHE A 85 16.49 6.99 -4.80
C PHE A 85 17.64 7.60 -4.00
N GLY A 86 18.22 6.85 -3.06
CA GLY A 86 19.30 7.31 -2.17
C GLY A 86 18.81 7.82 -0.82
N PRO A 87 19.71 7.87 0.17
CA PRO A 87 19.36 8.18 1.56
C PRO A 87 18.80 9.59 1.76
N ASP A 88 19.19 10.54 0.92
CA ASP A 88 18.81 11.95 1.06
C ASP A 88 17.41 12.27 0.53
N VAL A 89 16.70 11.26 -0.04
CA VAL A 89 15.38 11.47 -0.65
C VAL A 89 14.30 11.83 0.37
N VAL A 90 14.48 11.42 1.63
CA VAL A 90 13.62 11.76 2.76
C VAL A 90 14.48 12.33 3.89
N LYS A 91 14.04 13.42 4.53
CA LYS A 91 14.77 14.02 5.66
C LYS A 91 14.60 13.22 6.95
N ASP A 92 15.63 13.23 7.79
CA ASP A 92 15.70 12.48 9.06
C ASP A 92 14.56 12.77 10.04
N GLU A 93 14.03 13.99 10.07
CA GLU A 93 12.89 14.37 10.91
C GLU A 93 11.64 13.51 10.65
N ASP A 94 11.48 13.03 9.43
CA ASP A 94 10.35 12.18 9.02
C ASP A 94 10.62 10.69 9.27
N ASN A 95 11.88 10.30 9.42
CA ASN A 95 12.29 8.91 9.66
C ASN A 95 12.08 8.49 11.12
N SER A 96 12.26 9.41 12.08
CA SER A 96 12.21 9.09 13.52
C SER A 96 10.86 8.58 14.00
N GLU A 97 9.76 9.02 13.39
CA GLU A 97 8.39 8.66 13.76
C GLU A 97 7.78 7.56 12.86
N GLU A 98 8.41 7.22 11.75
CA GLU A 98 7.82 6.37 10.73
C GLU A 98 7.45 4.99 11.25
N PHE A 99 8.42 4.27 11.84
CA PHE A 99 8.20 2.92 12.33
C PHE A 99 7.23 2.89 13.52
N SER A 100 7.32 3.87 14.42
CA SER A 100 6.42 3.98 15.57
C SER A 100 4.97 4.23 15.13
N SER A 101 4.78 5.04 14.08
CA SER A 101 3.47 5.38 13.52
C SER A 101 2.90 4.35 12.55
N LEU A 102 3.62 3.23 12.27
CA LEU A 102 3.11 2.18 11.39
C LEU A 102 1.81 1.58 11.96
N PRO A 103 0.68 1.61 11.23
CA PRO A 103 -0.63 1.18 11.74
C PRO A 103 -0.81 -0.34 11.64
N SER A 104 0.10 -1.13 12.25
CA SER A 104 0.16 -2.58 12.07
C SER A 104 -1.12 -3.30 12.49
N ASP A 105 -1.70 -2.95 13.64
CA ASP A 105 -2.90 -3.60 14.17
C ASP A 105 -4.14 -3.21 13.34
N ASP A 106 -4.27 -1.93 13.01
CA ASP A 106 -5.31 -1.42 12.13
C ASP A 106 -5.20 -2.05 10.73
N PHE A 107 -4.00 -2.11 10.16
CA PHE A 107 -3.75 -2.75 8.87
C PHE A 107 -4.19 -4.21 8.86
N ILE A 108 -3.83 -5.00 9.89
CA ILE A 108 -4.26 -6.40 10.02
C ILE A 108 -5.78 -6.50 10.14
N ALA A 109 -6.41 -5.63 10.94
CA ALA A 109 -7.86 -5.59 11.09
C ALA A 109 -8.55 -5.25 9.76
N ASP A 110 -8.02 -4.28 9.01
CA ASP A 110 -8.55 -3.87 7.72
C ASP A 110 -8.42 -4.97 6.66
N CYS A 111 -7.29 -5.68 6.64
CA CYS A 111 -7.12 -6.84 5.76
C CYS A 111 -8.17 -7.93 6.01
N LYS A 112 -8.51 -8.20 7.30
CA LYS A 112 -9.57 -9.14 7.65
C LYS A 112 -10.93 -8.69 7.14
N LYS A 113 -11.28 -7.43 7.39
CA LYS A 113 -12.56 -6.85 6.96
C LYS A 113 -12.66 -6.82 5.43
N PHE A 114 -11.59 -6.43 4.74
CA PHE A 114 -11.53 -6.46 3.29
C PHE A 114 -11.77 -7.88 2.75
N LYS A 115 -11.10 -8.88 3.33
CA LYS A 115 -11.28 -10.29 2.96
C LYS A 115 -12.70 -10.80 3.22
N SER A 116 -13.36 -10.33 4.28
CA SER A 116 -14.76 -10.72 4.57
C SER A 116 -15.75 -10.16 3.56
N ILE A 117 -15.46 -9.00 2.97
CA ILE A 117 -16.29 -8.36 1.94
C ILE A 117 -15.99 -8.92 0.54
N PHE A 118 -14.71 -9.22 0.27
CA PHE A 118 -14.22 -9.76 -1.01
C PHE A 118 -13.52 -11.12 -0.78
N PRO A 119 -14.28 -12.20 -0.51
CA PRO A 119 -13.72 -13.49 -0.13
C PRO A 119 -12.85 -14.14 -1.22
N GLU A 120 -13.05 -13.76 -2.49
CA GLU A 120 -12.26 -14.21 -3.63
C GLU A 120 -10.92 -13.48 -3.77
N ARG A 121 -10.73 -12.35 -3.06
CA ARG A 121 -9.52 -11.52 -3.15
C ARG A 121 -8.59 -11.78 -1.97
N ASN A 122 -7.30 -11.92 -2.25
CA ASN A 122 -6.28 -11.94 -1.21
C ASN A 122 -5.92 -10.50 -0.84
N ALA A 123 -5.97 -10.15 0.44
CA ALA A 123 -5.69 -8.78 0.91
C ALA A 123 -4.27 -8.31 0.54
N LYS A 124 -3.25 -9.17 0.62
CA LYS A 124 -1.86 -8.87 0.24
C LYS A 124 -1.76 -8.45 -1.23
N ASP A 125 -2.51 -9.12 -2.10
CA ASP A 125 -2.49 -8.87 -3.54
C ASP A 125 -3.41 -7.72 -3.93
N SER A 126 -4.30 -7.31 -3.04
CA SER A 126 -5.38 -6.34 -3.31
C SER A 126 -5.18 -4.99 -2.64
N LEU A 127 -4.33 -4.90 -1.60
CA LEU A 127 -4.09 -3.69 -0.82
C LEU A 127 -2.59 -3.34 -0.81
N MET A 128 -2.29 -2.04 -0.80
CA MET A 128 -0.93 -1.52 -0.63
C MET A 128 -0.90 -0.50 0.50
N LEU A 129 0.12 -0.61 1.36
CA LEU A 129 0.37 0.28 2.49
C LEU A 129 1.57 1.16 2.15
N VAL A 130 1.37 2.47 2.06
CA VAL A 130 2.38 3.43 1.61
C VAL A 130 2.52 4.57 2.61
N ARG A 131 3.75 4.96 2.92
CA ARG A 131 4.05 6.21 3.64
C ARG A 131 4.09 7.36 2.65
N LEU A 132 3.19 8.30 2.79
CA LEU A 132 3.28 9.59 2.14
C LEU A 132 4.13 10.50 3.03
N SER A 133 5.38 10.73 2.66
CA SER A 133 6.30 11.58 3.42
C SER A 133 6.24 13.01 2.90
N LYS A 134 5.95 13.97 3.78
CA LYS A 134 5.91 15.40 3.39
C LYS A 134 7.26 15.94 2.94
N THR A 135 8.36 15.30 3.34
CA THR A 135 9.73 15.72 3.02
C THR A 135 10.32 15.01 1.80
N LEU A 136 9.59 14.05 1.22
CA LEU A 136 10.05 13.28 0.05
C LEU A 136 10.48 14.21 -1.07
N ASN A 137 11.74 14.08 -1.51
CA ASN A 137 12.36 14.88 -2.57
C ASN A 137 12.19 16.40 -2.38
N GLY A 138 12.35 16.87 -1.14
CA GLY A 138 12.19 18.30 -0.78
C GLY A 138 10.76 18.78 -0.61
N GLY A 139 9.78 17.87 -0.75
CA GLY A 139 8.35 18.11 -0.61
C GLY A 139 7.54 17.25 -1.58
N LEU A 140 6.67 16.37 -1.05
CA LEU A 140 5.85 15.49 -1.90
C LEU A 140 4.80 16.28 -2.66
N THR A 141 5.00 16.40 -3.97
CA THR A 141 4.10 17.03 -4.94
C THR A 141 4.06 16.18 -6.21
N LEU A 142 3.13 16.47 -7.15
CA LEU A 142 3.15 15.78 -8.45
C LEU A 142 4.42 16.08 -9.25
N LYS A 143 4.97 17.29 -9.15
CA LYS A 143 6.23 17.63 -9.82
C LYS A 143 7.42 16.91 -9.22
N SER A 144 7.59 16.95 -7.89
CA SER A 144 8.70 16.28 -7.22
C SER A 144 8.67 14.75 -7.38
N LEU A 145 7.46 14.17 -7.39
CA LEU A 145 7.25 12.74 -7.68
C LEU A 145 7.62 12.40 -9.12
N GLY A 146 7.28 13.27 -10.08
CA GLY A 146 7.69 13.14 -11.49
C GLY A 146 9.21 13.19 -11.65
N GLU A 147 9.91 14.08 -10.93
CA GLU A 147 11.39 14.13 -10.95
C GLU A 147 12.01 12.80 -10.48
N LEU A 148 11.47 12.18 -9.45
CA LEU A 148 11.90 10.82 -9.04
C LEU A 148 11.62 9.78 -10.12
N ALA A 149 10.45 9.86 -10.75
CA ALA A 149 10.03 8.90 -11.78
C ALA A 149 10.90 8.95 -13.06
N LYS A 150 11.56 10.06 -13.37
CA LYS A 150 12.52 10.17 -14.49
C LYS A 150 13.67 9.16 -14.41
N ASN A 151 14.05 8.71 -13.22
CA ASN A 151 15.07 7.67 -13.05
C ASN A 151 14.64 6.31 -13.65
N TYR A 152 13.34 6.10 -13.80
CA TYR A 152 12.74 4.88 -14.38
C TYR A 152 12.21 5.11 -15.81
N PHE A 153 11.82 6.32 -16.12
CA PHE A 153 11.19 6.72 -17.39
C PHE A 153 11.98 7.85 -18.06
N SER A 154 13.22 7.55 -18.43
CA SER A 154 14.20 8.53 -18.95
C SER A 154 13.78 9.22 -20.25
N ALA A 155 12.82 8.66 -20.99
CA ALA A 155 12.28 9.27 -22.20
C ALA A 155 11.22 10.36 -21.91
N SER A 156 10.81 10.52 -20.65
CA SER A 156 9.79 11.48 -20.24
C SER A 156 10.39 12.73 -19.62
N ASP A 157 10.06 13.90 -20.13
CA ASP A 157 10.47 15.19 -19.58
C ASP A 157 9.84 15.49 -18.20
N THR A 158 8.73 14.83 -17.87
CA THR A 158 7.98 15.05 -16.63
C THR A 158 8.03 13.86 -15.66
N GLY A 159 8.62 12.72 -16.06
CA GLY A 159 8.57 11.46 -15.32
C GLY A 159 7.23 10.72 -15.44
N TYR A 160 6.27 11.25 -16.15
CA TYR A 160 4.99 10.63 -16.51
C TYR A 160 4.97 10.30 -18.00
N GLU A 161 4.26 9.24 -18.42
CA GLU A 161 3.99 9.04 -19.84
C GLU A 161 3.22 10.25 -20.38
N PHE A 162 2.21 10.67 -19.63
CA PHE A 162 1.44 11.85 -19.95
C PHE A 162 0.82 12.47 -18.69
N ILE A 163 1.01 13.77 -18.51
CA ILE A 163 0.31 14.57 -17.53
C ILE A 163 -0.26 15.81 -18.19
N CYS A 164 -1.57 16.06 -18.01
CA CYS A 164 -2.20 17.24 -18.61
C CYS A 164 -1.63 18.53 -18.03
N ALA A 165 -1.27 19.49 -18.90
CA ALA A 165 -0.71 20.78 -18.47
C ALA A 165 -1.58 21.52 -17.43
N PRO A 166 -2.92 21.58 -17.52
CA PRO A 166 -3.76 22.17 -16.49
C PRO A 166 -3.61 21.50 -15.11
N ILE A 167 -3.37 20.17 -15.04
CA ILE A 167 -3.13 19.49 -13.78
C ILE A 167 -1.83 19.96 -13.14
N ILE A 168 -0.77 20.10 -13.93
CA ILE A 168 0.51 20.64 -13.45
C ILE A 168 0.36 22.09 -12.98
N GLN A 169 -0.42 22.90 -13.68
CA GLN A 169 -0.65 24.31 -13.33
C GLN A 169 -1.46 24.45 -12.04
N GLU A 170 -2.52 23.67 -11.86
CA GLU A 170 -3.44 23.80 -10.72
C GLU A 170 -3.02 22.98 -9.50
N GLN A 171 -2.33 21.85 -9.69
CA GLN A 171 -2.05 20.86 -8.64
C GLN A 171 -0.59 20.44 -8.54
N GLY A 172 0.25 20.80 -9.54
CA GLY A 172 1.63 20.30 -9.65
C GLY A 172 2.50 20.56 -8.43
N ASP A 173 2.29 21.70 -7.76
CA ASP A 173 3.03 22.14 -6.57
C ASP A 173 2.27 21.94 -5.25
N LYS A 174 1.05 21.40 -5.29
CA LYS A 174 0.31 21.10 -4.06
C LYS A 174 1.00 19.97 -3.32
N SER A 175 1.41 20.24 -2.08
CA SER A 175 2.03 19.26 -1.19
C SER A 175 1.05 18.74 -0.15
N ILE A 176 1.38 17.61 0.45
CA ILE A 176 0.68 17.12 1.65
C ILE A 176 1.08 17.92 2.87
N ASN A 177 0.15 18.12 3.81
CA ASN A 177 0.37 18.93 5.02
C ASN A 177 1.18 18.18 6.09
N LYS A 178 1.05 16.87 6.16
CA LYS A 178 1.73 16.00 7.13
C LYS A 178 2.08 14.66 6.51
N SER A 179 3.12 14.04 7.02
CA SER A 179 3.45 12.65 6.69
C SER A 179 2.42 11.71 7.31
N GLN A 180 1.96 10.72 6.53
CA GLN A 180 0.93 9.79 6.98
C GLN A 180 1.04 8.45 6.25
N TRP A 181 0.56 7.38 6.90
CA TRP A 181 0.34 6.11 6.24
C TRP A 181 -1.00 6.12 5.50
N VAL A 182 -1.02 5.53 4.32
CA VAL A 182 -2.25 5.30 3.55
C VAL A 182 -2.34 3.85 3.11
N LEU A 183 -3.55 3.32 3.12
CA LEU A 183 -3.88 2.00 2.61
C LEU A 183 -4.79 2.18 1.39
N MET A 184 -4.32 1.77 0.21
CA MET A 184 -5.07 1.90 -1.04
C MET A 184 -5.29 0.54 -1.70
N THR A 185 -6.41 0.37 -2.40
CA THR A 185 -6.65 -0.81 -3.23
C THR A 185 -5.75 -0.80 -4.47
N LYS A 186 -5.19 -1.97 -4.82
CA LYS A 186 -4.30 -2.15 -5.99
C LYS A 186 -5.03 -2.19 -7.33
N ASP A 187 -6.34 -2.18 -7.32
CA ASP A 187 -7.23 -2.14 -8.48
C ASP A 187 -8.48 -1.34 -8.14
N VAL A 188 -9.25 -0.99 -9.14
CA VAL A 188 -10.57 -0.38 -8.96
C VAL A 188 -11.53 -1.35 -8.27
N LEU A 189 -12.45 -0.79 -7.48
CA LEU A 189 -13.46 -1.59 -6.79
C LEU A 189 -14.36 -2.32 -7.79
N PRO A 190 -14.79 -3.54 -7.48
CA PRO A 190 -15.74 -4.29 -8.31
C PRO A 190 -17.01 -3.48 -8.58
N GLY A 191 -17.47 -3.48 -9.84
CA GLY A 191 -18.68 -2.77 -10.26
C GLY A 191 -18.55 -1.25 -10.34
N SER A 192 -17.34 -0.67 -10.14
CA SER A 192 -17.12 0.79 -10.21
C SER A 192 -16.86 1.32 -11.62
N ARG A 193 -16.57 0.45 -12.59
CA ARG A 193 -16.30 0.85 -13.98
C ARG A 193 -17.59 1.31 -14.68
N ASN A 194 -17.42 2.22 -15.65
CA ASN A 194 -18.53 2.77 -16.45
C ASN A 194 -19.64 3.38 -15.58
N LYS A 195 -19.26 4.12 -14.56
CA LYS A 195 -20.17 4.78 -13.63
C LYS A 195 -19.78 6.24 -13.47
N SER A 196 -20.79 7.08 -13.22
CA SER A 196 -20.60 8.47 -12.86
C SER A 196 -19.78 8.61 -11.57
N TYR A 197 -19.15 9.78 -11.39
CA TYR A 197 -18.38 10.03 -10.17
C TYR A 197 -19.22 9.90 -8.90
N GLY A 198 -20.47 10.37 -8.93
CA GLY A 198 -21.40 10.22 -7.78
C GLY A 198 -21.70 8.75 -7.44
N GLU A 199 -21.90 7.90 -8.44
CA GLU A 199 -22.07 6.46 -8.21
C GLU A 199 -20.80 5.81 -7.68
N GLN A 200 -19.61 6.22 -8.18
CA GLN A 200 -18.34 5.72 -7.69
C GLN A 200 -18.08 6.14 -6.23
N GLN A 201 -18.39 7.40 -5.87
CA GLN A 201 -18.34 7.86 -4.47
C GLN A 201 -19.24 7.02 -3.57
N LYS A 202 -20.46 6.69 -4.03
CA LYS A 202 -21.38 5.84 -3.29
C LYS A 202 -20.81 4.44 -3.09
N ILE A 203 -20.19 3.82 -4.10
CA ILE A 203 -19.54 2.50 -3.97
C ILE A 203 -18.44 2.53 -2.89
N VAL A 204 -17.63 3.59 -2.82
CA VAL A 204 -16.60 3.75 -1.78
C VAL A 204 -17.24 3.97 -0.40
N ALA A 205 -18.31 4.77 -0.30
CA ALA A 205 -19.05 4.98 0.93
C ALA A 205 -19.73 3.69 1.43
N ASP A 206 -20.34 2.91 0.55
CA ASP A 206 -20.93 1.60 0.86
C ASP A 206 -19.85 0.61 1.37
N LEU A 207 -18.64 0.65 0.80
CA LEU A 207 -17.52 -0.13 1.30
C LEU A 207 -17.10 0.32 2.70
N ALA A 208 -17.00 1.63 2.93
CA ALA A 208 -16.66 2.20 4.23
C ALA A 208 -17.68 1.80 5.30
N GLU A 209 -18.97 1.89 5.02
CA GLU A 209 -20.06 1.48 5.91
C GLU A 209 -19.98 -0.02 6.24
N LYS A 210 -19.89 -0.89 5.22
CA LYS A 210 -19.82 -2.35 5.41
C LYS A 210 -18.60 -2.81 6.17
N SER A 211 -17.45 -2.16 5.96
CA SER A 211 -16.20 -2.51 6.62
C SER A 211 -16.02 -1.86 7.97
N LEU A 212 -16.77 -0.80 8.28
CA LEU A 212 -16.52 0.11 9.40
C LEU A 212 -15.11 0.71 9.36
N ILE A 213 -14.60 0.97 8.14
CA ILE A 213 -13.30 1.59 7.86
C ILE A 213 -13.56 2.87 7.08
N SER A 214 -12.89 3.95 7.45
CA SER A 214 -13.03 5.27 6.78
C SER A 214 -12.37 5.28 5.41
N TYR A 215 -12.89 4.48 4.47
CA TYR A 215 -12.45 4.55 3.08
C TYR A 215 -13.00 5.80 2.39
N GLU A 216 -12.17 6.43 1.59
CA GLU A 216 -12.52 7.57 0.75
C GLU A 216 -11.99 7.41 -0.68
N VAL A 217 -12.47 8.24 -1.61
CA VAL A 217 -11.89 8.36 -2.94
C VAL A 217 -10.54 9.07 -2.81
N PRO A 218 -9.44 8.51 -3.33
CA PRO A 218 -8.11 9.10 -3.18
C PRO A 218 -7.99 10.43 -3.92
N GLU A 219 -7.09 11.29 -3.46
CA GLU A 219 -6.63 12.47 -4.19
C GLU A 219 -5.65 12.08 -5.31
N THR A 220 -5.42 12.98 -6.26
CA THR A 220 -4.53 12.74 -7.41
C THR A 220 -3.11 12.39 -6.98
N LEU A 221 -2.54 13.18 -6.06
CA LEU A 221 -1.19 12.96 -5.54
C LEU A 221 -1.08 11.64 -4.78
N GLU A 222 -2.08 11.30 -3.97
CA GLU A 222 -2.13 10.04 -3.21
C GLU A 222 -2.15 8.83 -4.16
N SER A 223 -3.03 8.87 -5.18
CA SER A 223 -3.11 7.80 -6.18
C SER A 223 -1.81 7.64 -6.96
N ALA A 224 -1.24 8.76 -7.45
CA ALA A 224 0.00 8.72 -8.21
C ALA A 224 1.16 8.19 -7.37
N THR A 225 1.27 8.65 -6.10
CA THR A 225 2.32 8.18 -5.18
C THR A 225 2.18 6.69 -4.88
N CYS A 226 0.98 6.21 -4.56
CA CYS A 226 0.73 4.79 -4.29
C CYS A 226 1.05 3.90 -5.49
N ILE A 227 0.62 4.28 -6.69
CA ILE A 227 0.85 3.51 -7.91
C ILE A 227 2.34 3.47 -8.28
N LEU A 228 3.03 4.62 -8.21
CA LEU A 228 4.46 4.70 -8.52
C LEU A 228 5.32 4.00 -7.47
N SER A 229 5.02 4.13 -6.17
CA SER A 229 5.76 3.42 -5.12
C SER A 229 5.70 1.91 -5.30
N GLN A 230 4.54 1.35 -5.69
CA GLN A 230 4.43 -0.07 -5.99
C GLN A 230 5.33 -0.46 -7.17
N TYR A 231 5.39 0.37 -8.21
CA TYR A 231 6.26 0.11 -9.36
C TYR A 231 7.75 0.18 -8.99
N PHE A 232 8.16 1.20 -8.25
CA PHE A 232 9.55 1.38 -7.83
C PHE A 232 10.03 0.21 -6.95
N GLY A 233 9.16 -0.31 -6.07
CA GLY A 233 9.52 -1.41 -5.18
C GLY A 233 9.41 -2.81 -5.79
N SER A 234 8.62 -3.01 -6.85
CA SER A 234 8.32 -4.36 -7.37
C SER A 234 8.34 -4.50 -8.88
N ASN A 235 8.52 -3.41 -9.61
CA ASN A 235 8.41 -3.32 -11.07
C ASN A 235 7.03 -3.76 -11.62
N ILE A 236 5.98 -3.74 -10.77
CA ILE A 236 4.61 -4.10 -11.15
C ILE A 236 3.83 -2.82 -11.47
N ARG A 237 3.37 -2.68 -12.72
CA ARG A 237 2.52 -1.59 -13.16
C ARG A 237 1.06 -1.86 -12.79
N LEU A 238 0.62 -1.29 -11.68
CA LEU A 238 -0.80 -1.27 -11.32
C LEU A 238 -1.56 -0.29 -12.21
N PHE A 239 -2.88 -0.46 -12.35
CA PHE A 239 -3.71 0.38 -13.23
C PHE A 239 -3.09 0.50 -14.63
N SER A 240 -2.68 -0.64 -15.20
CA SER A 240 -1.87 -0.71 -16.42
C SER A 240 -2.62 -0.24 -17.66
N ASP A 241 -1.88 -0.17 -18.77
CA ASP A 241 -2.39 0.12 -20.11
C ASP A 241 -2.95 -1.13 -20.84
N SER A 242 -2.77 -2.33 -20.25
CA SER A 242 -3.21 -3.60 -20.84
C SER A 242 -3.77 -4.57 -19.78
N PRO A 243 -5.09 -4.62 -19.58
CA PRO A 243 -6.12 -3.73 -20.11
C PRO A 243 -6.04 -2.33 -19.48
N ARG A 244 -6.27 -1.30 -20.30
CA ARG A 244 -6.16 0.08 -19.84
C ARG A 244 -7.11 0.35 -18.69
N THR A 245 -6.57 0.77 -17.54
CA THR A 245 -7.32 0.97 -16.30
C THR A 245 -6.92 2.30 -15.65
N TYR A 246 -7.93 3.06 -15.18
CA TYR A 246 -7.73 4.29 -14.41
C TYR A 246 -8.54 4.26 -13.13
N THR A 247 -8.00 4.84 -12.07
CA THR A 247 -8.77 5.22 -10.89
C THR A 247 -9.18 6.68 -10.99
N ARG A 248 -10.46 6.99 -10.70
CA ARG A 248 -10.94 8.37 -10.60
C ARG A 248 -10.56 8.92 -9.23
N CYS A 249 -10.11 10.18 -9.22
CA CYS A 249 -9.68 10.90 -8.03
C CYS A 249 -10.73 11.91 -7.57
N LYS A 250 -10.58 12.36 -6.31
CA LYS A 250 -11.44 13.38 -5.70
C LYS A 250 -11.26 14.76 -6.33
N ASP A 251 -10.04 15.04 -6.80
CA ASP A 251 -9.69 16.33 -7.38
C ASP A 251 -10.37 16.60 -8.72
N LYS A 252 -10.63 17.89 -8.94
CA LYS A 252 -11.09 18.41 -10.22
C LYS A 252 -10.09 19.38 -10.80
N VAL A 253 -9.99 19.37 -12.13
CA VAL A 253 -9.26 20.35 -12.93
C VAL A 253 -10.18 20.76 -14.06
N GLN A 254 -10.35 22.07 -14.25
CA GLN A 254 -11.30 22.63 -15.23
C GLN A 254 -12.72 22.09 -15.11
N GLY A 255 -13.16 21.76 -13.88
CA GLY A 255 -14.49 21.20 -13.59
C GLY A 255 -14.62 19.68 -13.78
N TYR A 256 -13.62 18.98 -14.31
CA TYR A 256 -13.63 17.55 -14.58
C TYR A 256 -12.77 16.76 -13.57
N GLN A 257 -13.21 15.56 -13.22
CA GLN A 257 -12.46 14.70 -12.30
C GLN A 257 -11.13 14.25 -12.93
N VAL A 258 -10.06 14.30 -12.12
CA VAL A 258 -8.77 13.71 -12.48
C VAL A 258 -8.88 12.19 -12.43
N VAL A 259 -8.20 11.51 -13.34
CA VAL A 259 -8.02 10.06 -13.37
C VAL A 259 -6.53 9.74 -13.49
N VAL A 260 -6.09 8.74 -12.73
CA VAL A 260 -4.70 8.28 -12.67
C VAL A 260 -4.65 6.80 -13.06
N GLY A 261 -3.75 6.43 -13.94
CA GLY A 261 -3.63 5.04 -14.42
C GLY A 261 -3.13 4.98 -15.85
N GLY A 262 -3.57 3.97 -16.62
CA GLY A 262 -3.07 3.73 -17.96
C GLY A 262 -1.56 3.55 -17.98
N PHE A 263 -1.01 2.91 -16.93
CA PHE A 263 0.42 2.82 -16.67
C PHE A 263 1.12 1.96 -17.73
N ALA A 264 1.75 2.62 -18.69
CA ALA A 264 2.48 2.03 -19.80
C ALA A 264 3.99 1.89 -19.48
N PRO A 265 4.78 1.25 -20.36
CA PRO A 265 6.24 1.22 -20.22
C PRO A 265 6.91 2.61 -20.17
N ALA A 266 6.28 3.61 -20.79
CA ALA A 266 6.77 4.99 -20.81
C ALA A 266 6.42 5.79 -19.53
N GLY A 267 5.60 5.24 -18.62
CA GLY A 267 5.24 5.87 -17.36
C GLY A 267 3.74 5.87 -17.06
N LEU A 268 3.35 6.60 -16.03
CA LEU A 268 1.99 6.74 -15.53
C LEU A 268 1.27 7.90 -16.24
N CYS A 269 -0.01 7.72 -16.57
CA CYS A 269 -0.85 8.82 -17.09
C CYS A 269 -1.64 9.48 -15.97
N VAL A 270 -1.63 10.84 -15.95
CA VAL A 270 -2.44 11.69 -15.05
C VAL A 270 -3.22 12.67 -15.92
N ILE A 271 -4.52 12.42 -16.05
CA ILE A 271 -5.38 13.16 -16.98
C ILE A 271 -6.71 13.51 -16.32
N TYR A 272 -7.51 14.39 -16.91
CA TYR A 272 -8.88 14.62 -16.47
C TYR A 272 -9.87 14.18 -17.56
N ARG A 273 -11.07 13.73 -17.15
CA ARG A 273 -12.08 13.19 -18.05
C ARG A 273 -13.48 13.63 -17.65
N ASN A 274 -14.30 13.90 -18.66
CA ASN A 274 -15.69 14.32 -18.50
C ASN A 274 -16.70 13.22 -18.86
N TYR A 275 -16.24 11.99 -19.08
CA TYR A 275 -17.08 10.87 -19.49
C TYR A 275 -16.81 9.62 -18.64
N ASP A 276 -17.78 8.73 -18.65
CA ASP A 276 -17.72 7.44 -17.98
C ASP A 276 -17.38 6.38 -19.03
N ARG A 277 -16.48 5.46 -18.68
CA ARG A 277 -16.03 4.36 -19.54
C ARG A 277 -15.71 3.11 -18.73
N ASP A 278 -15.68 1.99 -19.42
CA ASP A 278 -15.35 0.66 -18.88
C ASP A 278 -13.90 0.56 -18.35
N ASN A 279 -13.01 1.44 -18.78
CA ASN A 279 -11.64 1.52 -18.29
C ASN A 279 -11.45 2.51 -17.12
N ILE A 280 -12.49 3.20 -16.67
CA ILE A 280 -12.44 4.13 -15.52
C ILE A 280 -13.29 3.59 -14.39
N GLY A 281 -12.65 3.25 -13.29
CA GLY A 281 -13.28 2.89 -12.03
C GLY A 281 -12.82 3.80 -10.89
N VAL A 282 -12.97 3.35 -9.66
CA VAL A 282 -12.48 4.05 -8.46
C VAL A 282 -11.76 3.08 -7.54
N ALA A 283 -10.58 3.46 -7.07
CA ALA A 283 -9.90 2.83 -5.94
C ALA A 283 -10.45 3.39 -4.62
N ALA A 284 -10.27 2.64 -3.54
CA ALA A 284 -10.55 3.11 -2.19
C ALA A 284 -9.24 3.34 -1.44
N LEU A 285 -9.19 4.40 -0.64
CA LEU A 285 -8.03 4.77 0.18
C LEU A 285 -8.48 5.05 1.61
N ARG A 286 -7.69 4.59 2.59
CA ARG A 286 -7.80 4.94 4.00
C ARG A 286 -6.55 5.69 4.44
N LYS A 287 -6.71 6.73 5.27
CA LYS A 287 -5.62 7.48 5.95
C LYS A 287 -5.52 7.04 7.42
N PHE A 288 -4.31 6.96 7.94
CA PHE A 288 -4.01 6.65 9.35
C PHE A 288 -3.40 7.85 10.07
#